data_2b74d908a83a3d01d81c8e52f6281ee7
#
_entry.id   2b74d908a83a3d01d81c8e52f6281ee7
#
_cell.length_a   1.000
_cell.length_b   1.000
_cell.length_c   1.000
_cell.angle_alpha   90.00
_cell.angle_beta   90.00
_cell.angle_gamma   90.00
#
_symmetry.space_group_name_H-M   'P 1'
#
loop_
_entity.id
_entity.type
_entity.pdbx_description
1 polymer ?
#
loop_
_entity_poly.entity_id
_entity_poly.type
_entity_poly.pdbx_seq_one_letter_code
_entity_poly.pdbx_strand_id
1 'polypeptide(L)'
;MPLMTDEQYKEFFEPYAGNVEGFYEATYWKLSDALVQELFRRHLPVRPGQHILDAGGGTARWGLWCAEALGVEVTVADRSSRMLEEAATNVAAADAADKVHLVECDLENAPQLADASFDGVISTYGVLSFLDNPAAAFETLHRVMKPGAHGLLMSHSLSNAVHSKINRDGADAAELRELMDTKIVRWAPHVPPLRVYSSADLTALAHGAGLEVERVYGVTTLAQPGPEDFGYPYESIGAVSKRLEDEEYFRTVLDLELAASERPEWADRGVNLMVHVRKAA
;
A
#
# COMPACT_ATOMS: atom_id res chain seq x y z
N MET A 1 -12.39 18.14 6.69
CA MET A 1 -11.76 18.83 5.55
C MET A 1 -10.96 17.80 4.79
N PRO A 2 -10.96 17.82 3.44
CA PRO A 2 -10.14 16.90 2.67
C PRO A 2 -8.64 17.07 3.00
N LEU A 3 -7.87 15.99 2.90
CA LEU A 3 -6.41 16.01 3.10
C LEU A 3 -5.73 16.87 2.02
N MET A 4 -6.28 16.81 0.80
CA MET A 4 -5.82 17.55 -0.37
C MET A 4 -7.01 18.01 -1.19
N THR A 5 -6.85 19.14 -1.92
CA THR A 5 -7.75 19.46 -3.02
C THR A 5 -7.45 18.60 -4.24
N ASP A 6 -8.38 18.47 -5.19
CA ASP A 6 -8.14 17.74 -6.44
C ASP A 6 -6.98 18.33 -7.24
N GLU A 7 -6.76 19.64 -7.15
CA GLU A 7 -5.64 20.33 -7.80
C GLU A 7 -4.31 19.92 -7.15
N GLN A 8 -4.21 19.92 -5.83
CA GLN A 8 -3.01 19.46 -5.09
C GLN A 8 -2.71 17.98 -5.35
N TYR A 9 -3.77 17.15 -5.46
CA TYR A 9 -3.63 15.76 -5.81
C TYR A 9 -2.99 15.59 -7.19
N LYS A 10 -3.50 16.31 -8.20
CA LYS A 10 -2.96 16.29 -9.56
C LYS A 10 -1.53 16.82 -9.62
N GLU A 11 -1.26 17.97 -9.01
CA GLU A 11 0.08 18.57 -8.95
C GLU A 11 1.13 17.64 -8.34
N PHE A 12 0.75 16.80 -7.39
CA PHE A 12 1.67 15.83 -6.77
C PHE A 12 1.82 14.56 -7.61
N PHE A 13 0.72 13.93 -8.02
CA PHE A 13 0.76 12.62 -8.67
C PHE A 13 1.07 12.67 -10.17
N GLU A 14 0.75 13.74 -10.90
CA GLU A 14 1.07 13.83 -12.35
C GLU A 14 2.58 13.80 -12.64
N PRO A 15 3.44 14.59 -11.98
CA PRO A 15 4.90 14.44 -12.13
C PRO A 15 5.44 13.13 -11.59
N TYR A 16 4.78 12.57 -10.57
CA TYR A 16 5.17 11.34 -9.90
C TYR A 16 4.97 10.12 -10.81
N ALA A 17 3.89 10.08 -11.61
CA ALA A 17 3.52 8.93 -12.45
C ALA A 17 4.66 8.45 -13.37
N GLY A 18 5.39 9.36 -14.02
CA GLY A 18 6.51 9.00 -14.91
C GLY A 18 7.81 8.57 -14.22
N ASN A 19 7.88 8.65 -12.87
CA ASN A 19 9.08 8.34 -12.09
C ASN A 19 8.83 7.35 -10.94
N VAL A 20 7.61 6.86 -10.79
CA VAL A 20 7.21 5.97 -9.67
C VAL A 20 8.13 4.77 -9.53
N GLU A 21 8.45 4.11 -10.64
CA GLU A 21 9.30 2.91 -10.63
C GLU A 21 10.70 3.21 -10.08
N GLY A 22 11.26 4.38 -10.39
CA GLY A 22 12.59 4.80 -9.89
C GLY A 22 12.67 4.94 -8.36
N PHE A 23 11.57 5.26 -7.68
CA PHE A 23 11.56 5.34 -6.22
C PHE A 23 11.67 3.99 -5.54
N TYR A 24 11.32 2.90 -6.23
CA TYR A 24 11.35 1.54 -5.69
C TYR A 24 12.62 0.75 -6.09
N GLU A 25 13.62 1.40 -6.69
CA GLU A 25 14.87 0.73 -7.11
C GLU A 25 15.81 0.40 -5.93
N ALA A 26 15.76 1.17 -4.84
CA ALA A 26 16.59 0.90 -3.67
C ALA A 26 16.30 -0.50 -3.09
N THR A 27 17.36 -1.19 -2.65
CA THR A 27 17.28 -2.59 -2.22
C THR A 27 16.37 -2.78 -1.00
N TYR A 28 16.19 -1.74 -0.19
CA TYR A 28 15.18 -1.73 0.87
C TYR A 28 13.76 -1.95 0.33
N TRP A 29 13.40 -1.27 -0.77
CA TRP A 29 12.07 -1.46 -1.37
C TRP A 29 11.92 -2.84 -1.99
N LYS A 30 12.99 -3.41 -2.57
CA LYS A 30 12.98 -4.80 -3.04
C LYS A 30 12.73 -5.79 -1.89
N LEU A 31 13.29 -5.53 -0.69
CA LEU A 31 13.00 -6.31 0.51
C LEU A 31 11.52 -6.18 0.93
N SER A 32 11.01 -4.94 0.96
CA SER A 32 9.60 -4.67 1.27
C SER A 32 8.67 -5.38 0.29
N ASP A 33 8.97 -5.30 -1.02
CA ASP A 33 8.21 -5.99 -2.06
C ASP A 33 8.25 -7.51 -1.90
N ALA A 34 9.42 -8.08 -1.64
CA ALA A 34 9.55 -9.53 -1.43
C ALA A 34 8.70 -9.99 -0.23
N LEU A 35 8.66 -9.21 0.85
CA LEU A 35 7.79 -9.47 2.01
C LEU A 35 6.31 -9.39 1.62
N VAL A 36 5.88 -8.34 0.90
CA VAL A 36 4.49 -8.17 0.43
C VAL A 36 4.09 -9.32 -0.50
N GLN A 37 4.95 -9.72 -1.43
CA GLN A 37 4.71 -10.86 -2.32
C GLN A 37 4.49 -12.15 -1.55
N GLU A 38 5.29 -12.41 -0.51
CA GLU A 38 5.10 -13.59 0.34
C GLU A 38 3.81 -13.52 1.16
N LEU A 39 3.43 -12.35 1.68
CA LEU A 39 2.14 -12.16 2.34
C LEU A 39 0.97 -12.43 1.39
N PHE A 40 1.05 -11.98 0.14
CA PHE A 40 0.04 -12.28 -0.87
C PHE A 40 -0.06 -13.78 -1.16
N ARG A 41 1.08 -14.47 -1.37
CA ARG A 41 1.08 -15.93 -1.61
C ARG A 41 0.49 -16.72 -0.46
N ARG A 42 0.70 -16.29 0.78
CA ARG A 42 0.25 -16.99 1.99
C ARG A 42 -1.19 -16.70 2.36
N HIS A 43 -1.66 -15.45 2.15
CA HIS A 43 -2.87 -14.94 2.78
C HIS A 43 -3.93 -14.43 1.80
N LEU A 44 -3.66 -14.43 0.50
CA LEU A 44 -4.65 -14.15 -0.54
C LEU A 44 -5.01 -15.48 -1.24
N PRO A 45 -6.06 -16.19 -0.80
CA PRO A 45 -6.38 -17.55 -1.26
C PRO A 45 -7.10 -17.56 -2.63
N VAL A 46 -6.49 -16.92 -3.62
CA VAL A 46 -6.98 -16.88 -5.00
C VAL A 46 -6.38 -18.00 -5.85
N ARG A 47 -7.06 -18.35 -6.92
CA ARG A 47 -6.66 -19.41 -7.87
C ARG A 47 -6.50 -18.83 -9.26
N PRO A 48 -5.69 -19.45 -10.12
CA PRO A 48 -5.60 -19.05 -11.52
C PRO A 48 -6.98 -18.94 -12.19
N GLY A 49 -7.16 -17.85 -12.96
CA GLY A 49 -8.44 -17.52 -13.62
C GLY A 49 -9.48 -16.83 -12.73
N GLN A 50 -9.22 -16.64 -11.43
CA GLN A 50 -10.07 -15.78 -10.60
C GLN A 50 -9.75 -14.31 -10.84
N HIS A 51 -10.69 -13.42 -10.48
CA HIS A 51 -10.61 -11.99 -10.73
C HIS A 51 -10.40 -11.22 -9.43
N ILE A 52 -9.35 -10.42 -9.36
CA ILE A 52 -9.04 -9.58 -8.20
C ILE A 52 -9.08 -8.08 -8.55
N LEU A 53 -9.26 -7.26 -7.52
CA LEU A 53 -9.14 -5.80 -7.60
C LEU A 53 -7.78 -5.36 -7.02
N ASP A 54 -7.02 -4.59 -7.80
CA ASP A 54 -5.91 -3.77 -7.32
C ASP A 54 -6.43 -2.35 -7.09
N ALA A 55 -6.78 -2.05 -5.84
CA ALA A 55 -7.45 -0.84 -5.42
C ALA A 55 -6.43 0.30 -5.18
N GLY A 56 -6.44 1.31 -6.05
CA GLY A 56 -5.44 2.36 -6.12
C GLY A 56 -4.13 1.85 -6.72
N GLY A 57 -4.21 1.01 -7.76
CA GLY A 57 -3.06 0.27 -8.30
C GLY A 57 -2.09 1.11 -9.14
N GLY A 58 -2.35 2.42 -9.32
CA GLY A 58 -1.44 3.37 -9.96
C GLY A 58 -0.99 2.91 -11.34
N THR A 59 0.31 2.67 -11.51
CA THR A 59 0.96 2.24 -12.76
C THR A 59 0.75 0.75 -13.09
N ALA A 60 -0.12 0.04 -12.37
CA ALA A 60 -0.42 -1.39 -12.49
C ALA A 60 0.73 -2.33 -12.06
N ARG A 61 1.75 -1.84 -11.36
CA ARG A 61 2.90 -2.64 -10.94
C ARG A 61 2.50 -3.92 -10.19
N TRP A 62 1.61 -3.80 -9.19
CA TRP A 62 1.13 -4.94 -8.41
C TRP A 62 0.08 -5.76 -9.13
N GLY A 63 -0.77 -5.14 -9.93
CA GLY A 63 -1.71 -5.84 -10.80
C GLY A 63 -0.99 -6.76 -11.78
N LEU A 64 0.06 -6.29 -12.45
CA LEU A 64 0.90 -7.08 -13.36
C LEU A 64 1.59 -8.23 -12.62
N TRP A 65 2.18 -7.97 -11.45
CA TRP A 65 2.79 -9.02 -10.64
C TRP A 65 1.77 -10.12 -10.24
N CYS A 66 0.55 -9.74 -9.83
CA CYS A 66 -0.50 -10.70 -9.48
C CYS A 66 -0.94 -11.51 -10.70
N ALA A 67 -1.11 -10.87 -11.85
CA ALA A 67 -1.50 -11.56 -13.09
C ALA A 67 -0.45 -12.61 -13.51
N GLU A 68 0.84 -12.30 -13.37
CA GLU A 68 1.93 -13.21 -13.69
C GLU A 68 2.13 -14.29 -12.61
N ALA A 69 2.31 -13.86 -11.34
CA ALA A 69 2.75 -14.77 -10.27
C ALA A 69 1.61 -15.64 -9.70
N LEU A 70 0.36 -15.15 -9.72
CA LEU A 70 -0.82 -15.85 -9.20
C LEU A 70 -1.73 -16.38 -10.31
N GLY A 71 -1.51 -15.97 -11.57
CA GLY A 71 -2.31 -16.40 -12.71
C GLY A 71 -3.76 -15.87 -12.73
N VAL A 72 -4.02 -14.76 -12.05
CA VAL A 72 -5.35 -14.16 -11.89
C VAL A 72 -5.62 -13.09 -12.95
N GLU A 73 -6.90 -12.80 -13.18
CA GLU A 73 -7.32 -11.56 -13.85
C GLU A 73 -7.33 -10.42 -12.84
N VAL A 74 -6.95 -9.21 -13.27
CA VAL A 74 -6.85 -8.06 -12.37
C VAL A 74 -7.58 -6.87 -12.96
N THR A 75 -8.45 -6.24 -12.18
CA THR A 75 -8.88 -4.87 -12.43
C THR A 75 -8.00 -3.94 -11.59
N VAL A 76 -7.25 -3.08 -12.25
CA VAL A 76 -6.51 -1.97 -11.64
C VAL A 76 -7.41 -0.76 -11.61
N ALA A 77 -7.80 -0.33 -10.43
CA ALA A 77 -8.64 0.84 -10.23
C ALA A 77 -7.83 1.98 -9.62
N ASP A 78 -7.83 3.15 -10.25
CA ASP A 78 -7.16 4.33 -9.73
C ASP A 78 -7.96 5.60 -10.06
N ARG A 79 -7.85 6.65 -9.24
CA ARG A 79 -8.51 7.94 -9.50
C ARG A 79 -7.71 8.85 -10.43
N SER A 80 -6.43 8.56 -10.65
CA SER A 80 -5.54 9.34 -11.50
C SER A 80 -5.53 8.80 -12.93
N SER A 81 -6.12 9.55 -13.88
CA SER A 81 -6.03 9.22 -15.29
C SER A 81 -4.59 9.14 -15.77
N ARG A 82 -3.69 9.98 -15.22
CA ARG A 82 -2.27 9.97 -15.60
C ARG A 82 -1.56 8.68 -15.15
N MET A 83 -1.87 8.17 -13.94
CA MET A 83 -1.38 6.86 -13.50
C MET A 83 -1.87 5.75 -14.42
N LEU A 84 -3.14 5.79 -14.83
CA LEU A 84 -3.72 4.79 -15.72
C LEU A 84 -3.17 4.86 -17.16
N GLU A 85 -2.76 6.03 -17.65
CA GLU A 85 -2.03 6.17 -18.92
C GLU A 85 -0.67 5.42 -18.85
N GLU A 86 0.06 5.58 -17.76
CA GLU A 86 1.30 4.84 -17.51
C GLU A 86 1.03 3.35 -17.32
N ALA A 87 -0.02 2.99 -16.58
CA ALA A 87 -0.47 1.61 -16.44
C ALA A 87 -0.76 0.96 -17.80
N ALA A 88 -1.44 1.66 -18.71
CA ALA A 88 -1.71 1.14 -20.05
C ALA A 88 -0.41 0.85 -20.84
N THR A 89 0.59 1.72 -20.67
CA THR A 89 1.92 1.53 -21.26
C THR A 89 2.60 0.28 -20.69
N ASN A 90 2.58 0.11 -19.36
CA ASN A 90 3.19 -1.03 -18.67
C ASN A 90 2.47 -2.36 -19.00
N VAL A 91 1.13 -2.34 -19.06
CA VAL A 91 0.32 -3.51 -19.43
C VAL A 91 0.61 -3.94 -20.87
N ALA A 92 0.74 -2.98 -21.80
CA ALA A 92 1.09 -3.27 -23.18
C ALA A 92 2.52 -3.82 -23.31
N ALA A 93 3.47 -3.26 -22.57
CA ALA A 93 4.86 -3.72 -22.56
C ALA A 93 5.02 -5.15 -21.99
N ALA A 94 4.15 -5.53 -21.05
CA ALA A 94 4.11 -6.86 -20.44
C ALA A 94 3.27 -7.88 -21.23
N ASP A 95 2.66 -7.49 -22.36
CA ASP A 95 1.71 -8.32 -23.14
C ASP A 95 0.58 -8.91 -22.26
N ALA A 96 0.04 -8.10 -21.34
CA ALA A 96 -0.91 -8.53 -20.31
C ALA A 96 -2.33 -7.95 -20.49
N ALA A 97 -2.65 -7.41 -21.69
CA ALA A 97 -3.92 -6.74 -21.93
C ALA A 97 -5.16 -7.67 -21.85
N ASP A 98 -4.97 -8.96 -21.95
CA ASP A 98 -6.00 -10.00 -21.78
C ASP A 98 -6.28 -10.30 -20.29
N LYS A 99 -5.42 -9.89 -19.38
CA LYS A 99 -5.52 -10.21 -17.93
C LYS A 99 -5.64 -8.99 -17.04
N VAL A 100 -5.16 -7.81 -17.48
CA VAL A 100 -5.15 -6.60 -16.67
C VAL A 100 -6.03 -5.53 -17.28
N HIS A 101 -7.09 -5.16 -16.56
CA HIS A 101 -8.10 -4.19 -16.99
C HIS A 101 -7.97 -2.91 -16.16
N LEU A 102 -8.05 -1.74 -16.80
CA LEU A 102 -7.87 -0.45 -16.15
C LEU A 102 -9.22 0.25 -15.99
N VAL A 103 -9.50 0.77 -14.79
CA VAL A 103 -10.74 1.48 -14.47
C VAL A 103 -10.42 2.77 -13.71
N GLU A 104 -10.81 3.91 -14.27
CA GLU A 104 -10.75 5.18 -13.56
C GLU A 104 -11.94 5.29 -12.59
N CYS A 105 -11.66 5.30 -11.29
CA CYS A 105 -12.67 5.52 -10.26
C CYS A 105 -12.06 5.99 -8.95
N ASP A 106 -12.87 6.66 -8.14
CA ASP A 106 -12.56 6.97 -6.75
C ASP A 106 -13.07 5.85 -5.85
N LEU A 107 -12.19 5.25 -5.07
CA LEU A 107 -12.54 4.17 -4.14
C LEU A 107 -13.58 4.58 -3.07
N GLU A 108 -13.67 5.87 -2.77
CA GLU A 108 -14.67 6.40 -1.84
C GLU A 108 -16.08 6.44 -2.46
N ASN A 109 -16.17 6.37 -3.79
CA ASN A 109 -17.43 6.29 -4.54
C ASN A 109 -17.18 5.66 -5.93
N ALA A 110 -17.19 4.34 -6.02
CA ALA A 110 -16.83 3.57 -7.22
C ALA A 110 -18.03 2.81 -7.82
N PRO A 111 -19.02 3.49 -8.42
CA PRO A 111 -20.16 2.82 -9.08
C PRO A 111 -19.74 2.03 -10.33
N GLN A 112 -18.55 2.27 -10.87
CA GLN A 112 -17.97 1.55 -11.99
C GLN A 112 -17.62 0.10 -11.63
N LEU A 113 -17.35 -0.18 -10.36
CA LEU A 113 -17.02 -1.50 -9.86
C LEU A 113 -18.31 -2.23 -9.43
N ALA A 114 -18.60 -3.35 -10.08
CA ALA A 114 -19.81 -4.13 -9.81
C ALA A 114 -19.77 -4.81 -8.43
N ASP A 115 -20.95 -5.00 -7.84
CA ASP A 115 -21.10 -5.68 -6.55
C ASP A 115 -20.67 -7.13 -6.65
N ALA A 116 -20.06 -7.67 -5.60
CA ALA A 116 -19.66 -9.07 -5.46
C ALA A 116 -18.98 -9.63 -6.72
N SER A 117 -18.07 -8.87 -7.33
CA SER A 117 -17.38 -9.20 -8.58
C SER A 117 -15.97 -9.72 -8.41
N PHE A 118 -15.31 -9.46 -7.27
CA PHE A 118 -13.91 -9.81 -7.05
C PHE A 118 -13.73 -10.95 -6.07
N ASP A 119 -12.88 -11.90 -6.45
CA ASP A 119 -12.48 -13.06 -5.63
C ASP A 119 -11.41 -12.68 -4.58
N GLY A 120 -10.77 -11.53 -4.74
CA GLY A 120 -9.81 -10.97 -3.82
C GLY A 120 -9.56 -9.49 -4.07
N VAL A 121 -8.98 -8.80 -3.09
CA VAL A 121 -8.62 -7.37 -3.19
C VAL A 121 -7.22 -7.16 -2.66
N ILE A 122 -6.41 -6.38 -3.37
CA ILE A 122 -5.16 -5.84 -2.86
C ILE A 122 -5.19 -4.31 -2.91
N SER A 123 -4.45 -3.68 -2.02
CA SER A 123 -4.15 -2.25 -2.05
C SER A 123 -2.81 -2.03 -1.38
N THR A 124 -1.85 -1.42 -2.07
CA THR A 124 -0.46 -1.34 -1.63
C THR A 124 0.06 0.08 -1.55
N TYR A 125 1.12 0.28 -0.80
CA TYR A 125 1.94 1.49 -0.73
C TYR A 125 1.17 2.81 -0.61
N GLY A 126 0.31 2.88 0.40
CA GLY A 126 -0.17 4.16 0.88
C GLY A 126 -1.51 4.64 0.37
N VAL A 127 -2.21 3.90 -0.48
CA VAL A 127 -3.54 4.30 -1.00
C VAL A 127 -4.47 4.74 0.13
N LEU A 128 -4.62 3.91 1.18
CA LEU A 128 -5.47 4.23 2.34
C LEU A 128 -5.05 5.51 3.06
N SER A 129 -3.79 5.90 2.94
CA SER A 129 -3.24 7.09 3.60
C SER A 129 -3.59 8.41 2.88
N PHE A 130 -4.00 8.33 1.61
CA PHE A 130 -4.43 9.48 0.82
C PHE A 130 -5.94 9.68 0.77
N LEU A 131 -6.73 8.77 1.36
CA LEU A 131 -8.17 8.84 1.34
C LEU A 131 -8.69 9.94 2.31
N ASP A 132 -9.65 10.71 1.85
CA ASP A 132 -10.37 11.67 2.67
C ASP A 132 -11.38 10.98 3.59
N ASN A 133 -12.09 9.99 3.06
CA ASN A 133 -13.06 9.18 3.77
C ASN A 133 -12.74 7.67 3.66
N PRO A 134 -11.78 7.18 4.45
CA PRO A 134 -11.40 5.77 4.41
C PRO A 134 -12.55 4.80 4.75
N ALA A 135 -13.54 5.24 5.53
CA ALA A 135 -14.71 4.40 5.82
C ALA A 135 -15.52 4.11 4.55
N ALA A 136 -15.78 5.11 3.70
CA ALA A 136 -16.48 4.92 2.43
C ALA A 136 -15.70 3.98 1.48
N ALA A 137 -14.37 4.08 1.47
CA ALA A 137 -13.54 3.16 0.68
C ALA A 137 -13.66 1.71 1.20
N PHE A 138 -13.62 1.49 2.52
CA PHE A 138 -13.83 0.16 3.09
C PHE A 138 -15.24 -0.39 2.80
N GLU A 139 -16.28 0.45 2.82
CA GLU A 139 -17.64 0.08 2.40
C GLU A 139 -17.67 -0.33 0.91
N THR A 140 -16.99 0.42 0.05
CA THR A 140 -16.82 0.05 -1.38
C THR A 140 -16.13 -1.29 -1.51
N LEU A 141 -15.01 -1.51 -0.82
CA LEU A 141 -14.29 -2.79 -0.87
C LEU A 141 -15.17 -3.94 -0.39
N HIS A 142 -15.90 -3.77 0.72
CA HIS A 142 -16.87 -4.77 1.17
C HIS A 142 -17.92 -5.07 0.10
N ARG A 143 -18.49 -4.05 -0.55
CA ARG A 143 -19.52 -4.19 -1.58
C ARG A 143 -19.03 -5.02 -2.78
N VAL A 144 -17.83 -4.72 -3.29
CA VAL A 144 -17.30 -5.31 -4.52
C VAL A 144 -16.70 -6.71 -4.32
N MET A 145 -16.28 -7.05 -3.10
CA MET A 145 -15.80 -8.39 -2.75
C MET A 145 -16.93 -9.41 -2.81
N LYS A 146 -16.67 -10.59 -3.35
CA LYS A 146 -17.56 -11.76 -3.25
C LYS A 146 -17.65 -12.25 -1.79
N PRO A 147 -18.74 -12.89 -1.38
CA PRO A 147 -18.78 -13.61 -0.10
C PRO A 147 -17.61 -14.59 0.01
N GLY A 148 -16.91 -14.59 1.15
CA GLY A 148 -15.72 -15.40 1.40
C GLY A 148 -14.42 -14.88 0.77
N ALA A 149 -14.44 -13.78 0.02
CA ALA A 149 -13.24 -13.17 -0.55
C ALA A 149 -12.36 -12.53 0.53
N HIS A 150 -11.05 -12.54 0.29
CA HIS A 150 -10.04 -11.94 1.16
C HIS A 150 -9.47 -10.65 0.55
N GLY A 151 -9.02 -9.74 1.41
CA GLY A 151 -8.33 -8.52 1.01
C GLY A 151 -7.06 -8.28 1.82
N LEU A 152 -6.01 -7.79 1.18
CA LEU A 152 -4.76 -7.36 1.81
C LEU A 152 -4.53 -5.88 1.50
N LEU A 153 -4.75 -5.03 2.50
CA LEU A 153 -4.84 -3.57 2.35
C LEU A 153 -3.76 -2.88 3.17
N MET A 154 -2.92 -2.10 2.52
CA MET A 154 -1.73 -1.49 3.11
C MET A 154 -1.90 0.00 3.39
N SER A 155 -1.35 0.47 4.49
CA SER A 155 -1.34 1.88 4.91
C SER A 155 -0.01 2.25 5.56
N HIS A 156 0.26 3.55 5.69
CA HIS A 156 1.38 4.04 6.51
C HIS A 156 1.10 3.89 8.01
N SER A 157 2.13 3.50 8.77
CA SER A 157 2.06 3.25 10.19
C SER A 157 2.17 4.53 11.03
N LEU A 158 1.28 4.72 12.00
CA LEU A 158 1.36 5.78 13.00
C LEU A 158 2.65 5.66 13.84
N SER A 159 2.99 4.44 14.26
CA SER A 159 4.21 4.19 15.05
C SER A 159 5.47 4.61 14.30
N ASN A 160 5.56 4.25 13.00
CA ASN A 160 6.68 4.68 12.16
C ASN A 160 6.72 6.20 11.95
N ALA A 161 5.55 6.84 11.76
CA ALA A 161 5.48 8.29 11.63
C ALA A 161 6.00 9.00 12.88
N VAL A 162 5.55 8.59 14.05
CA VAL A 162 6.01 9.14 15.34
C VAL A 162 7.51 8.87 15.53
N HIS A 163 7.97 7.65 15.27
CA HIS A 163 9.38 7.29 15.36
C HIS A 163 10.25 8.17 14.46
N SER A 164 9.85 8.38 13.21
CA SER A 164 10.59 9.21 12.25
C SER A 164 10.64 10.67 12.68
N LYS A 165 9.51 11.22 13.11
CA LYS A 165 9.41 12.60 13.58
C LYS A 165 10.28 12.86 14.80
N ILE A 166 10.39 11.92 15.73
CA ILE A 166 11.25 12.04 16.92
C ILE A 166 12.74 11.89 16.56
N ASN A 167 13.07 10.88 15.76
CA ASN A 167 14.46 10.44 15.62
C ASN A 167 15.19 11.00 14.39
N ARG A 168 14.46 11.49 13.39
CA ARG A 168 15.03 11.93 12.11
C ARG A 168 14.67 13.37 11.74
N ASP A 169 13.39 13.71 11.83
CA ASP A 169 12.89 14.98 11.28
C ASP A 169 12.97 16.15 12.26
N GLY A 170 13.27 15.88 13.54
CA GLY A 170 13.44 16.92 14.55
C GLY A 170 12.16 17.69 14.87
N ALA A 171 11.01 17.05 14.81
CA ALA A 171 9.71 17.64 15.09
C ALA A 171 9.64 18.25 16.49
N ASP A 172 8.99 19.39 16.62
CA ASP A 172 8.75 20.02 17.91
C ASP A 172 7.57 19.33 18.67
N ALA A 173 7.40 19.73 19.94
CA ALA A 173 6.37 19.13 20.79
C ALA A 173 4.93 19.43 20.32
N ALA A 174 4.70 20.53 19.58
CA ALA A 174 3.37 20.87 19.06
C ALA A 174 3.03 19.96 17.85
N GLU A 175 3.97 19.78 16.94
CA GLU A 175 3.84 18.88 15.79
C GLU A 175 3.59 17.42 16.23
N LEU A 176 4.32 16.95 17.25
CA LEU A 176 4.10 15.60 17.78
C LEU A 176 2.70 15.43 18.40
N ARG A 177 2.19 16.44 19.13
CA ARG A 177 0.82 16.41 19.65
C ARG A 177 -0.21 16.41 18.51
N GLU A 178 -0.05 17.31 17.52
CA GLU A 178 -0.93 17.37 16.35
C GLU A 178 -0.97 16.02 15.64
N LEU A 179 0.20 15.38 15.39
CA LEU A 179 0.28 14.05 14.78
C LEU A 179 -0.50 13.00 15.59
N MET A 180 -0.33 12.98 16.91
CA MET A 180 -1.04 12.02 17.77
C MET A 180 -2.55 12.25 17.81
N ASP A 181 -2.99 13.51 17.81
CA ASP A 181 -4.40 13.89 17.89
C ASP A 181 -5.13 13.68 16.56
N THR A 182 -4.48 14.04 15.43
CA THR A 182 -5.10 14.01 14.10
C THR A 182 -4.80 12.74 13.30
N LYS A 183 -3.71 12.05 13.63
CA LYS A 183 -3.12 10.95 12.84
C LYS A 183 -2.81 11.36 11.41
N ILE A 184 -2.42 12.61 11.20
CA ILE A 184 -2.00 13.16 9.92
C ILE A 184 -0.53 13.57 10.04
N VAL A 185 0.32 12.99 9.21
CA VAL A 185 1.74 13.32 9.13
C VAL A 185 2.03 14.23 7.94
N ARG A 186 2.91 15.22 8.15
CA ARG A 186 3.51 16.05 7.10
C ARG A 186 4.99 15.76 7.04
N TRP A 187 5.44 15.06 5.98
CA TRP A 187 6.84 14.67 5.83
C TRP A 187 7.73 15.83 5.38
N ALA A 188 7.28 16.57 4.37
CA ALA A 188 7.97 17.71 3.79
C ALA A 188 6.95 18.68 3.16
N PRO A 189 7.32 19.95 2.93
CA PRO A 189 6.38 20.92 2.34
C PRO A 189 5.82 20.55 0.96
N HIS A 190 6.58 19.76 0.19
CA HIS A 190 6.21 19.31 -1.16
C HIS A 190 5.52 17.94 -1.17
N VAL A 191 5.42 17.27 -0.02
CA VAL A 191 4.71 15.99 0.13
C VAL A 191 3.34 16.27 0.75
N PRO A 192 2.26 15.78 0.16
CA PRO A 192 0.92 15.93 0.74
C PRO A 192 0.85 15.36 2.15
N PRO A 193 -0.03 15.91 3.00
CA PRO A 193 -0.31 15.30 4.29
C PRO A 193 -0.87 13.89 4.09
N LEU A 194 -0.41 12.96 4.91
CA LEU A 194 -0.81 11.56 4.87
C LEU A 194 -1.51 11.16 6.17
N ARG A 195 -2.60 10.42 6.05
CA ARG A 195 -3.19 9.75 7.19
C ARG A 195 -2.38 8.52 7.56
N VAL A 196 -2.08 8.36 8.83
CA VAL A 196 -1.35 7.22 9.37
C VAL A 196 -2.23 6.44 10.35
N TYR A 197 -2.00 5.13 10.43
CA TYR A 197 -2.88 4.23 11.14
C TYR A 197 -2.12 3.37 12.16
N SER A 198 -2.81 2.99 13.23
CA SER A 198 -2.46 1.85 14.08
C SER A 198 -3.21 0.60 13.63
N SER A 199 -2.80 -0.57 14.11
CA SER A 199 -3.53 -1.82 13.89
C SER A 199 -4.99 -1.72 14.37
N ALA A 200 -5.22 -1.03 15.48
CA ALA A 200 -6.56 -0.80 16.01
C ALA A 200 -7.43 0.06 15.09
N ASP A 201 -6.86 1.09 14.44
CA ASP A 201 -7.59 1.94 13.50
C ASP A 201 -8.05 1.16 12.28
N LEU A 202 -7.14 0.38 11.66
CA LEU A 202 -7.46 -0.45 10.50
C LEU A 202 -8.51 -1.51 10.84
N THR A 203 -8.39 -2.12 12.02
CA THR A 203 -9.38 -3.08 12.52
C THR A 203 -10.76 -2.43 12.69
N ALA A 204 -10.81 -1.23 13.26
CA ALA A 204 -12.07 -0.50 13.45
C ALA A 204 -12.73 -0.11 12.10
N LEU A 205 -11.93 0.33 11.12
CA LEU A 205 -12.43 0.65 9.77
C LEU A 205 -13.01 -0.60 9.08
N ALA A 206 -12.29 -1.71 9.12
CA ALA A 206 -12.74 -2.96 8.51
C ALA A 206 -14.05 -3.46 9.15
N HIS A 207 -14.11 -3.51 10.48
CA HIS A 207 -15.32 -3.92 11.19
C HIS A 207 -16.49 -2.95 10.94
N GLY A 208 -16.24 -1.63 10.87
CA GLY A 208 -17.25 -0.62 10.55
C GLY A 208 -17.91 -0.84 9.19
N ALA A 209 -17.17 -1.38 8.22
CA ALA A 209 -17.66 -1.75 6.90
C ALA A 209 -18.24 -3.18 6.80
N GLY A 210 -18.26 -3.95 7.89
CA GLY A 210 -18.76 -5.33 7.91
C GLY A 210 -17.74 -6.38 7.43
N LEU A 211 -16.47 -6.02 7.33
CA LEU A 211 -15.38 -6.96 7.04
C LEU A 211 -14.85 -7.58 8.35
N GLU A 212 -14.53 -8.86 8.30
CA GLU A 212 -13.81 -9.56 9.37
C GLU A 212 -12.31 -9.30 9.22
N VAL A 213 -11.59 -9.11 10.33
CA VAL A 213 -10.14 -8.95 10.33
C VAL A 213 -9.48 -10.25 10.78
N GLU A 214 -8.76 -10.88 9.86
CA GLU A 214 -7.98 -12.08 10.16
C GLU A 214 -6.70 -11.71 10.91
N ARG A 215 -5.99 -10.65 10.47
CA ARG A 215 -4.74 -10.18 11.07
C ARG A 215 -4.33 -8.79 10.55
N VAL A 216 -3.45 -8.13 11.30
CA VAL A 216 -2.66 -6.99 10.80
C VAL A 216 -1.18 -7.39 10.84
N TYR A 217 -0.48 -7.18 9.73
CA TYR A 217 0.95 -7.42 9.56
C TYR A 217 1.74 -6.11 9.56
N GLY A 218 2.91 -6.09 10.17
CA GLY A 218 3.89 -5.03 9.97
C GLY A 218 4.72 -5.28 8.71
N VAL A 219 4.95 -4.27 7.90
CA VAL A 219 5.74 -4.30 6.66
C VAL A 219 6.60 -3.05 6.58
N THR A 220 7.87 -3.10 6.66
CA THR A 220 8.85 -3.98 7.26
C THR A 220 8.94 -3.69 8.76
N THR A 221 9.22 -4.69 9.58
CA THR A 221 9.15 -4.55 11.05
C THR A 221 10.52 -4.31 11.70
N LEU A 222 11.55 -4.91 11.15
CA LEU A 222 12.92 -4.90 11.67
C LEU A 222 13.83 -3.98 10.87
N ALA A 223 13.75 -4.05 9.53
CA ALA A 223 14.49 -3.19 8.64
C ALA A 223 13.77 -1.83 8.50
N GLN A 224 14.48 -0.75 8.79
CA GLN A 224 13.94 0.60 8.69
C GLN A 224 14.68 1.36 7.58
N PRO A 225 13.98 2.04 6.64
CA PRO A 225 14.63 2.82 5.61
C PRO A 225 15.29 4.07 6.20
N GLY A 226 16.42 4.46 5.62
CA GLY A 226 16.97 5.80 5.80
C GLY A 226 16.22 6.83 4.93
N PRO A 227 16.42 8.13 5.14
CA PRO A 227 15.88 9.16 4.25
C PRO A 227 16.32 8.96 2.80
N GLU A 228 17.53 8.47 2.58
CA GLU A 228 18.14 8.23 1.27
C GLU A 228 17.43 7.12 0.49
N ASP A 229 16.77 6.18 1.17
CA ASP A 229 16.04 5.10 0.54
C ASP A 229 14.72 5.55 -0.11
N PHE A 230 14.29 6.79 0.13
CA PHE A 230 13.13 7.40 -0.51
C PHE A 230 13.45 8.15 -1.83
N GLY A 231 14.72 8.11 -2.27
CA GLY A 231 15.15 8.75 -3.51
C GLY A 231 15.29 10.27 -3.39
N TYR A 232 14.78 11.00 -4.40
CA TYR A 232 14.90 12.47 -4.43
C TYR A 232 14.45 13.13 -3.12
N PRO A 233 15.20 14.09 -2.54
CA PRO A 233 16.35 14.79 -3.14
C PRO A 233 17.72 14.13 -2.86
N TYR A 234 17.75 12.93 -2.36
CA TYR A 234 18.99 12.22 -2.01
C TYR A 234 19.58 11.49 -3.22
N GLU A 235 20.85 11.70 -3.47
CA GLU A 235 21.61 11.01 -4.54
C GLU A 235 22.37 9.79 -4.02
N SER A 236 22.40 9.60 -2.69
CA SER A 236 23.10 8.48 -2.04
C SER A 236 22.13 7.33 -1.73
N ILE A 237 22.67 6.14 -1.65
CA ILE A 237 21.93 4.95 -1.23
C ILE A 237 22.00 4.84 0.29
N GLY A 238 20.87 4.57 0.94
CA GLY A 238 20.76 4.39 2.38
C GLY A 238 21.64 3.24 2.90
N ALA A 239 22.07 3.35 4.14
CA ALA A 239 22.96 2.36 4.76
C ALA A 239 22.33 0.96 4.81
N VAL A 240 21.01 0.88 4.98
CA VAL A 240 20.25 -0.38 4.97
C VAL A 240 20.24 -0.97 3.58
N SER A 241 19.87 -0.19 2.55
CA SER A 241 19.86 -0.63 1.15
C SER A 241 21.21 -1.15 0.71
N LYS A 242 22.30 -0.45 1.07
CA LYS A 242 23.66 -0.87 0.72
C LYS A 242 24.03 -2.24 1.31
N ARG A 243 23.57 -2.55 2.53
CA ARG A 243 23.81 -3.86 3.15
C ARG A 243 22.97 -4.97 2.50
N LEU A 244 21.76 -4.62 2.07
CA LEU A 244 20.84 -5.54 1.39
C LEU A 244 21.27 -5.87 -0.06
N GLU A 245 22.31 -5.25 -0.60
CA GLU A 245 22.92 -5.65 -1.88
C GLU A 245 23.63 -7.02 -1.78
N ASP A 246 24.03 -7.44 -0.58
CA ASP A 246 24.54 -8.79 -0.33
C ASP A 246 23.36 -9.78 -0.30
N GLU A 247 23.42 -10.79 -1.18
CA GLU A 247 22.31 -11.72 -1.39
C GLU A 247 22.02 -12.60 -0.16
N GLU A 248 23.06 -13.05 0.56
CA GLU A 248 22.92 -13.85 1.76
C GLU A 248 22.29 -13.01 2.90
N TYR A 249 22.77 -11.78 3.06
CA TYR A 249 22.20 -10.83 4.01
C TYR A 249 20.74 -10.50 3.69
N PHE A 250 20.42 -10.24 2.42
CA PHE A 250 19.05 -9.98 1.98
C PHE A 250 18.11 -11.14 2.34
N ARG A 251 18.46 -12.36 2.00
CA ARG A 251 17.66 -13.56 2.30
C ARG A 251 17.48 -13.72 3.82
N THR A 252 18.57 -13.56 4.59
CA THR A 252 18.50 -13.64 6.04
C THR A 252 17.55 -12.59 6.62
N VAL A 253 17.63 -11.33 6.16
CA VAL A 253 16.74 -10.26 6.64
C VAL A 253 15.30 -10.52 6.21
N LEU A 254 15.05 -11.00 4.99
CA LEU A 254 13.71 -11.38 4.54
C LEU A 254 13.09 -12.48 5.42
N ASP A 255 13.84 -13.51 5.75
CA ASP A 255 13.37 -14.59 6.65
C ASP A 255 13.03 -14.06 8.05
N LEU A 256 13.84 -13.13 8.57
CA LEU A 256 13.57 -12.47 9.84
C LEU A 256 12.32 -11.57 9.77
N GLU A 257 12.13 -10.82 8.70
CA GLU A 257 10.93 -9.99 8.47
C GLU A 257 9.67 -10.85 8.36
N LEU A 258 9.74 -11.97 7.63
CA LEU A 258 8.63 -12.91 7.54
C LEU A 258 8.27 -13.49 8.92
N ALA A 259 9.26 -13.88 9.71
CA ALA A 259 9.04 -14.35 11.06
C ALA A 259 8.49 -13.25 12.01
N ALA A 260 8.90 -12.00 11.79
CA ALA A 260 8.43 -10.85 12.55
C ALA A 260 6.99 -10.47 12.17
N SER A 261 6.63 -10.51 10.89
CA SER A 261 5.28 -10.20 10.42
C SER A 261 4.22 -11.15 10.96
N GLU A 262 4.60 -12.40 11.27
CA GLU A 262 3.71 -13.39 11.89
C GLU A 262 3.47 -13.17 13.39
N ARG A 263 4.03 -12.11 13.99
CA ARG A 263 3.85 -11.76 15.41
C ARG A 263 2.88 -10.60 15.57
N PRO A 264 1.62 -10.82 15.99
CA PRO A 264 0.62 -9.75 16.12
C PRO A 264 1.08 -8.59 17.00
N GLU A 265 1.83 -8.87 18.06
CA GLU A 265 2.37 -7.89 19.00
C GLU A 265 3.45 -6.98 18.38
N TRP A 266 3.94 -7.31 17.19
CA TRP A 266 4.94 -6.52 16.47
C TRP A 266 4.34 -5.76 15.28
N ALA A 267 3.07 -5.96 14.95
CA ALA A 267 2.45 -5.34 13.77
C ALA A 267 2.66 -3.82 13.71
N ASP A 268 2.35 -3.11 14.79
CA ASP A 268 2.50 -1.65 14.85
C ASP A 268 3.95 -1.13 14.77
N ARG A 269 4.95 -2.03 14.78
CA ARG A 269 6.34 -1.67 14.54
C ARG A 269 6.68 -1.51 13.05
N GLY A 270 5.80 -1.98 12.17
CA GLY A 270 6.00 -1.89 10.72
C GLY A 270 6.16 -0.45 10.23
N VAL A 271 6.97 -0.26 9.20
CA VAL A 271 7.03 0.99 8.43
C VAL A 271 5.67 1.25 7.78
N ASN A 272 5.08 0.18 7.26
CA ASN A 272 3.71 0.14 6.82
C ASN A 272 2.95 -0.96 7.61
N LEU A 273 1.62 -0.86 7.59
CA LEU A 273 0.73 -1.89 8.10
C LEU A 273 -0.06 -2.49 6.93
N MET A 274 -0.28 -3.81 6.99
CA MET A 274 -1.15 -4.50 6.04
C MET A 274 -2.24 -5.22 6.81
N VAL A 275 -3.49 -4.78 6.66
CA VAL A 275 -4.65 -5.46 7.25
C VAL A 275 -5.14 -6.55 6.31
N HIS A 276 -5.26 -7.76 6.81
CA HIS A 276 -5.88 -8.90 6.16
C HIS A 276 -7.35 -8.95 6.56
N VAL A 277 -8.22 -8.71 5.61
CA VAL A 277 -9.66 -8.70 5.80
C VAL A 277 -10.32 -9.85 5.04
N ARG A 278 -11.51 -10.25 5.51
CA ARG A 278 -12.36 -11.23 4.83
C ARG A 278 -13.81 -10.73 4.83
N LYS A 279 -14.50 -10.88 3.70
CA LYS A 279 -15.96 -10.74 3.66
C LYS A 279 -16.60 -12.05 4.11
N ALA A 280 -17.52 -11.97 5.08
CA ALA A 280 -18.28 -13.17 5.50
C ALA A 280 -18.93 -13.88 4.31
N ALA A 281 -19.07 -15.23 4.41
CA ALA A 281 -19.64 -16.08 3.37
C ALA A 281 -21.16 -15.92 3.25
#